data_9b16edba0d81d328eec97227cfe7b492
#
_entry.id   9b16edba0d81d328eec97227cfe7b492
#
_cell.length_a   1.000
_cell.length_b   1.000
_cell.length_c   1.000
_cell.angle_alpha   90.00
_cell.angle_beta   90.00
_cell.angle_gamma   90.00
#
_symmetry.space_group_name_H-M   'P 1'
#
loop_
_entity.id
_entity.type
_entity.pdbx_description
1 polymer ?
#
loop_
_entity_poly.entity_id
_entity_poly.type
_entity_poly.pdbx_seq_one_letter_code
_entity_poly.pdbx_strand_id
1 'polypeptide(L)'
;MALLGGHIDLKFGPPSEGITNLRAGKTRGLGVQADKRAPGLAEIPTLREMGYNVLVVTATRTIWGPPNMPQSIVDIYSKAIERSTKDPDFIQMVEGAFVSKVEFRPGPKVLEAARNMDKDLGPLLTEFYKEN
;
A
#
# COMPACT_ATOMS: atom_id res chain seq x y z
N MET A 1 13.66 -5.63 13.68
CA MET A 1 14.73 -6.53 14.20
C MET A 1 14.22 -7.72 14.98
N ALA A 2 13.03 -7.67 15.62
CA ALA A 2 12.50 -8.75 16.44
C ALA A 2 12.39 -10.13 15.71
N LEU A 3 11.96 -10.15 14.45
CA LEU A 3 11.88 -11.39 13.65
C LEU A 3 13.26 -12.02 13.42
N LEU A 4 14.27 -11.21 13.08
CA LEU A 4 15.64 -11.73 12.83
C LEU A 4 16.35 -12.19 14.13
N GLY A 5 15.96 -11.65 15.27
CA GLY A 5 16.43 -12.05 16.58
C GLY A 5 15.67 -13.21 17.22
N GLY A 6 14.67 -13.76 16.52
CA GLY A 6 13.86 -14.86 17.06
C GLY A 6 12.93 -14.47 18.21
N HIS A 7 12.67 -13.18 18.41
CA HIS A 7 11.75 -12.69 19.45
C HIS A 7 10.28 -12.74 19.04
N ILE A 8 10.01 -12.88 17.74
CA ILE A 8 8.70 -13.12 17.15
C ILE A 8 8.84 -14.08 15.99
N ASP A 9 7.82 -14.89 15.73
CA ASP A 9 7.81 -15.92 14.69
C ASP A 9 7.30 -15.39 13.36
N LEU A 10 6.45 -14.36 13.37
CA LEU A 10 5.78 -13.81 12.20
C LEU A 10 5.71 -12.29 12.29
N LYS A 11 5.88 -11.62 11.15
CA LYS A 11 5.62 -10.18 10.99
C LYS A 11 4.68 -9.95 9.83
N PHE A 12 3.66 -9.12 10.07
CA PHE A 12 2.82 -8.53 9.04
C PHE A 12 3.18 -7.06 8.86
N GLY A 13 3.30 -6.60 7.61
CA GLY A 13 3.65 -5.20 7.33
C GLY A 13 3.90 -4.94 5.85
N PRO A 14 4.16 -3.69 5.45
CA PRO A 14 4.41 -3.35 4.06
C PRO A 14 5.69 -4.04 3.54
N PRO A 15 5.71 -4.47 2.27
CA PRO A 15 6.86 -5.15 1.67
C PRO A 15 8.18 -4.36 1.79
N SER A 16 8.12 -3.04 1.70
CA SER A 16 9.29 -2.14 1.85
C SER A 16 10.07 -2.32 3.15
N GLU A 17 9.43 -2.76 4.23
CA GLU A 17 10.09 -3.01 5.51
C GLU A 17 10.83 -4.35 5.58
N GLY A 18 10.50 -5.29 4.69
CA GLY A 18 11.03 -6.65 4.72
C GLY A 18 11.87 -7.05 3.52
N ILE A 19 11.76 -6.29 2.40
CA ILE A 19 12.31 -6.69 1.10
C ILE A 19 13.82 -6.96 1.11
N THR A 20 14.61 -6.18 1.85
CA THR A 20 16.05 -6.35 1.95
C THR A 20 16.40 -7.69 2.61
N ASN A 21 15.72 -8.03 3.71
CA ASN A 21 15.94 -9.30 4.42
C ASN A 21 15.42 -10.49 3.64
N LEU A 22 14.33 -10.33 2.93
CA LEU A 22 13.77 -11.34 2.03
C LEU A 22 14.75 -11.67 0.89
N ARG A 23 15.25 -10.64 0.19
CA ARG A 23 16.24 -10.79 -0.89
C ARG A 23 17.57 -11.36 -0.40
N ALA A 24 17.94 -11.08 0.84
CA ALA A 24 19.13 -11.66 1.49
C ALA A 24 18.89 -13.09 2.03
N GLY A 25 17.72 -13.69 1.82
CA GLY A 25 17.38 -15.02 2.32
C GLY A 25 17.26 -15.14 3.84
N LYS A 26 17.24 -14.01 4.57
CA LYS A 26 17.15 -13.97 6.04
C LYS A 26 15.73 -14.11 6.56
N THR A 27 14.75 -13.88 5.71
CA THR A 27 13.32 -14.06 5.99
C THR A 27 12.63 -14.72 4.80
N ARG A 28 11.48 -15.34 5.03
CA ARG A 28 10.66 -15.97 4.00
C ARG A 28 9.35 -15.22 3.85
N GLY A 29 8.96 -14.87 2.61
CA GLY A 29 7.64 -14.37 2.29
C GLY A 29 6.63 -15.51 2.28
N LEU A 30 5.56 -15.38 3.05
CA LEU A 30 4.52 -16.41 3.15
C LEU A 30 3.32 -16.10 2.25
N GLY A 31 2.96 -14.83 2.11
CA GLY A 31 1.85 -14.40 1.25
C GLY A 31 1.75 -12.89 1.21
N VAL A 32 1.07 -12.35 0.20
CA VAL A 32 0.83 -10.92 0.02
C VAL A 32 -0.66 -10.63 0.05
N GLN A 33 -1.08 -9.64 0.82
CA GLN A 33 -2.46 -9.14 0.84
C GLN A 33 -2.68 -8.16 -0.31
N ALA A 34 -2.91 -8.69 -1.50
CA ALA A 34 -3.15 -7.93 -2.72
C ALA A 34 -4.03 -8.72 -3.68
N ASP A 35 -4.65 -8.03 -4.67
CA ASP A 35 -5.43 -8.71 -5.72
C ASP A 35 -4.53 -9.44 -6.73
N LYS A 36 -3.29 -8.97 -6.90
CA LYS A 36 -2.29 -9.54 -7.81
C LYS A 36 -0.94 -9.55 -7.12
N ARG A 37 -0.07 -10.49 -7.51
CA ARG A 37 1.31 -10.53 -7.02
C ARG A 37 2.04 -9.24 -7.35
N ALA A 38 2.84 -8.75 -6.41
CA ALA A 38 3.64 -7.54 -6.62
C ALA A 38 4.77 -7.82 -7.63
N PRO A 39 5.07 -6.91 -8.57
CA PRO A 39 6.08 -7.15 -9.61
C PRO A 39 7.46 -7.54 -9.08
N GLY A 40 7.87 -7.00 -7.94
CA GLY A 40 9.14 -7.34 -7.29
C GLY A 40 9.10 -8.52 -6.33
N LEU A 41 7.95 -9.23 -6.22
CA LEU A 41 7.70 -10.37 -5.34
C LEU A 41 6.83 -11.42 -6.06
N ALA A 42 7.09 -11.65 -7.34
CA ALA A 42 6.27 -12.53 -8.18
C ALA A 42 6.27 -14.00 -7.69
N GLU A 43 7.30 -14.40 -6.96
CA GLU A 43 7.42 -15.72 -6.35
C GLU A 43 6.52 -15.93 -5.11
N ILE A 44 6.03 -14.83 -4.49
CA ILE A 44 5.19 -14.93 -3.30
C ILE A 44 3.71 -14.87 -3.73
N PRO A 45 2.91 -15.89 -3.40
CA PRO A 45 1.50 -15.90 -3.75
C PRO A 45 0.72 -14.82 -3.00
N THR A 46 -0.41 -14.39 -3.54
CA THR A 46 -1.38 -13.60 -2.79
C THR A 46 -2.14 -14.50 -1.80
N LEU A 47 -2.66 -13.91 -0.72
CA LEU A 47 -3.51 -14.67 0.24
C LEU A 47 -4.76 -15.22 -0.45
N ARG A 48 -5.29 -14.54 -1.47
CA ARG A 48 -6.43 -15.04 -2.26
C ARG A 48 -6.07 -16.25 -3.12
N GLU A 49 -4.88 -16.27 -3.74
CA GLU A 49 -4.38 -17.46 -4.45
C GLU A 49 -4.21 -18.66 -3.52
N MET A 50 -3.96 -18.41 -2.24
CA MET A 50 -3.87 -19.45 -1.20
C MET A 50 -5.23 -19.89 -0.65
N GLY A 51 -6.34 -19.33 -1.15
CA GLY A 51 -7.70 -19.68 -0.74
C GLY A 51 -8.27 -18.87 0.43
N TYR A 52 -7.53 -17.86 0.92
CA TYR A 52 -8.04 -17.03 2.02
C TYR A 52 -8.94 -15.92 1.48
N ASN A 53 -10.13 -15.79 2.07
CA ASN A 53 -11.02 -14.66 1.81
C ASN A 53 -10.56 -13.47 2.64
N VAL A 54 -9.78 -12.58 2.04
CA VAL A 54 -9.20 -11.41 2.71
C VAL A 54 -9.68 -10.12 2.04
N LEU A 55 -9.95 -9.11 2.87
CA LEU A 55 -10.14 -7.75 2.39
C LEU A 55 -8.77 -7.19 1.97
N VAL A 56 -8.68 -6.71 0.73
CA VAL A 56 -7.45 -6.07 0.24
C VAL A 56 -7.48 -4.58 0.56
N VAL A 57 -6.64 -4.17 1.49
CA VAL A 57 -6.44 -2.77 1.85
C VAL A 57 -5.19 -2.25 1.15
N THR A 58 -5.38 -1.32 0.22
CA THR A 58 -4.27 -0.73 -0.52
C THR A 58 -3.76 0.53 0.18
N ALA A 59 -2.49 0.55 0.52
CA ALA A 59 -1.85 1.76 1.04
C ALA A 59 -1.69 2.79 -0.09
N THR A 60 -2.35 3.93 0.05
CA THR A 60 -2.25 5.05 -0.88
C THR A 60 -1.47 6.19 -0.21
N ARG A 61 -0.47 6.72 -0.90
CA ARG A 61 0.23 7.92 -0.46
C ARG A 61 -0.50 9.13 -0.98
N THR A 62 -0.95 10.01 -0.09
CA THR A 62 -1.77 11.17 -0.41
C THR A 62 -1.10 12.46 0.04
N ILE A 63 -1.31 13.51 -0.72
CA ILE A 63 -0.94 14.88 -0.35
C ILE A 63 -2.23 15.62 -0.02
N TRP A 64 -2.26 16.23 1.15
CA TRP A 64 -3.41 16.97 1.66
C TRP A 64 -3.08 18.45 1.73
N GLY A 65 -4.05 19.28 1.43
CA GLY A 65 -4.00 20.72 1.61
C GLY A 65 -4.96 21.20 2.71
N PRO A 66 -4.85 22.47 3.14
CA PRO A 66 -5.81 23.05 4.07
C PRO A 66 -7.22 23.10 3.44
N PRO A 67 -8.28 23.14 4.29
CA PRO A 67 -9.64 23.31 3.79
C PRO A 67 -9.76 24.64 3.03
N ASN A 68 -10.62 24.64 2.00
CA ASN A 68 -10.89 25.82 1.15
C ASN A 68 -9.67 26.32 0.33
N MET A 69 -8.69 25.45 0.07
CA MET A 69 -7.61 25.78 -0.86
C MET A 69 -8.18 26.16 -2.23
N PRO A 70 -7.72 27.27 -2.86
CA PRO A 70 -8.15 27.66 -4.20
C PRO A 70 -7.91 26.54 -5.21
N GLN A 71 -8.90 26.27 -6.07
CA GLN A 71 -8.83 25.18 -7.05
C GLN A 71 -7.61 25.30 -7.98
N SER A 72 -7.23 26.53 -8.34
CA SER A 72 -6.04 26.80 -9.16
C SER A 72 -4.75 26.27 -8.51
N ILE A 73 -4.63 26.36 -7.21
CA ILE A 73 -3.48 25.81 -6.46
C ILE A 73 -3.53 24.28 -6.43
N VAL A 74 -4.72 23.72 -6.19
CA VAL A 74 -4.93 22.25 -6.23
C VAL A 74 -4.54 21.70 -7.59
N ASP A 75 -4.92 22.38 -8.69
CA ASP A 75 -4.62 21.96 -10.06
C ASP A 75 -3.11 22.01 -10.36
N ILE A 76 -2.40 23.02 -9.85
CA ILE A 76 -0.94 23.12 -9.99
C ILE A 76 -0.26 21.90 -9.35
N TYR A 77 -0.58 21.59 -8.09
CA TYR A 77 -0.02 20.44 -7.38
C TYR A 77 -0.40 19.12 -8.05
N SER A 78 -1.67 18.95 -8.41
CA SER A 78 -2.15 17.74 -9.06
C SER A 78 -1.40 17.45 -10.37
N LYS A 79 -1.25 18.47 -11.23
CA LYS A 79 -0.48 18.37 -12.48
C LYS A 79 1.02 18.10 -12.25
N ALA A 80 1.60 18.69 -11.21
CA ALA A 80 3.00 18.45 -10.86
C ALA A 80 3.22 16.99 -10.42
N ILE A 81 2.35 16.48 -9.55
CA ILE A 81 2.38 15.08 -9.09
C ILE A 81 2.15 14.12 -10.26
N GLU A 82 1.12 14.37 -11.08
CA GLU A 82 0.86 13.55 -12.27
C GLU A 82 2.08 13.49 -13.20
N ARG A 83 2.77 14.59 -13.39
CA ARG A 83 3.98 14.64 -14.21
C ARG A 83 5.13 13.85 -13.59
N SER A 84 5.32 13.97 -12.26
CA SER A 84 6.33 13.20 -11.54
C SER A 84 6.09 11.69 -11.63
N THR A 85 4.83 11.24 -11.60
CA THR A 85 4.50 9.80 -11.75
C THR A 85 4.75 9.25 -13.17
N LYS A 86 5.08 10.09 -14.13
CA LYS A 86 5.48 9.70 -15.50
C LYS A 86 7.00 9.80 -15.72
N ASP A 87 7.74 10.31 -14.74
CA ASP A 87 9.19 10.43 -14.79
C ASP A 87 9.85 9.06 -14.55
N PRO A 88 10.71 8.58 -15.47
CA PRO A 88 11.33 7.26 -15.38
C PRO A 88 12.18 7.06 -14.11
N ASP A 89 12.93 8.08 -13.70
CA ASP A 89 13.81 8.01 -12.53
C ASP A 89 12.98 7.94 -11.26
N PHE A 90 11.90 8.71 -11.19
CA PHE A 90 10.94 8.64 -10.08
C PHE A 90 10.26 7.27 -10.00
N ILE A 91 9.81 6.73 -11.14
CA ILE A 91 9.19 5.40 -11.22
C ILE A 91 10.17 4.34 -10.72
N GLN A 92 11.38 4.32 -11.24
CA GLN A 92 12.42 3.35 -10.85
C GLN A 92 12.72 3.43 -9.35
N MET A 93 12.89 4.63 -8.81
CA MET A 93 13.14 4.84 -7.39
C MET A 93 11.99 4.32 -6.52
N VAL A 94 10.74 4.68 -6.85
CA VAL A 94 9.56 4.31 -6.05
C VAL A 94 9.25 2.83 -6.14
N GLU A 95 9.25 2.25 -7.35
CA GLU A 95 8.97 0.82 -7.54
C GLU A 95 10.05 -0.05 -6.90
N GLY A 96 11.32 0.36 -6.96
CA GLY A 96 12.41 -0.32 -6.29
C GLY A 96 12.32 -0.28 -4.77
N ALA A 97 11.96 0.87 -4.21
CA ALA A 97 11.87 1.06 -2.76
C ALA A 97 10.60 0.44 -2.13
N PHE A 98 9.47 0.52 -2.81
CA PHE A 98 8.16 0.15 -2.24
C PHE A 98 7.57 -1.13 -2.81
N VAL A 99 8.18 -1.72 -3.83
CA VAL A 99 7.72 -2.97 -4.46
C VAL A 99 6.26 -2.86 -4.95
N SER A 100 5.89 -1.70 -5.46
CA SER A 100 4.54 -1.40 -5.93
C SER A 100 4.59 -0.48 -7.13
N LYS A 101 3.64 -0.62 -8.05
CA LYS A 101 3.54 0.26 -9.22
C LYS A 101 3.23 1.69 -8.83
N VAL A 102 3.86 2.62 -9.57
CA VAL A 102 3.50 4.04 -9.52
C VAL A 102 2.22 4.25 -10.33
N GLU A 103 1.19 4.78 -9.69
CA GLU A 103 -0.09 5.11 -10.31
C GLU A 103 -0.57 6.46 -9.78
N PHE A 104 -0.82 7.40 -10.69
CA PHE A 104 -1.45 8.67 -10.32
C PHE A 104 -2.96 8.49 -10.16
N ARG A 105 -3.49 8.99 -9.06
CA ARG A 105 -4.93 9.07 -8.81
C ARG A 105 -5.32 10.51 -8.49
N PRO A 106 -6.20 11.14 -9.26
CA PRO A 106 -6.69 12.49 -8.96
C PRO A 106 -7.51 12.50 -7.65
N GLY A 107 -7.52 13.66 -6.98
CA GLY A 107 -8.17 13.83 -5.66
C GLY A 107 -9.57 13.23 -5.53
N PRO A 108 -10.52 13.47 -6.46
CA PRO A 108 -11.84 12.84 -6.39
C PRO A 108 -11.82 11.31 -6.34
N LYS A 109 -10.90 10.68 -7.09
CA LYS A 109 -10.72 9.20 -7.07
C LYS A 109 -10.12 8.70 -5.76
N VAL A 110 -9.24 9.49 -5.15
CA VAL A 110 -8.68 9.19 -3.82
C VAL A 110 -9.77 9.24 -2.75
N LEU A 111 -10.61 10.27 -2.78
CA LEU A 111 -11.74 10.41 -1.86
C LEU A 111 -12.79 9.31 -2.03
N GLU A 112 -13.09 8.92 -3.27
CA GLU A 112 -13.97 7.79 -3.57
C GLU A 112 -13.42 6.48 -2.97
N ALA A 113 -12.14 6.20 -3.18
CA ALA A 113 -11.47 5.02 -2.63
C ALA A 113 -11.48 5.01 -1.09
N ALA A 114 -11.23 6.16 -0.45
CA ALA A 114 -11.29 6.30 1.00
C ALA A 114 -12.70 6.03 1.56
N ARG A 115 -13.74 6.56 0.91
CA ARG A 115 -15.14 6.32 1.31
C ARG A 115 -15.55 4.86 1.14
N ASN A 116 -15.09 4.19 0.08
CA ASN A 116 -15.36 2.78 -0.12
C ASN A 116 -14.67 1.93 0.95
N MET A 117 -13.42 2.25 1.26
CA MET A 117 -12.68 1.58 2.34
C MET A 117 -13.38 1.76 3.71
N ASP A 118 -13.89 2.95 4.01
CA ASP A 118 -14.65 3.22 5.24
C ASP A 118 -15.93 2.36 5.32
N LYS A 119 -16.64 2.18 4.20
CA LYS A 119 -17.81 1.30 4.14
C LYS A 119 -17.47 -0.17 4.38
N ASP A 120 -16.33 -0.63 3.87
CA ASP A 120 -15.91 -2.03 3.97
C ASP A 120 -15.29 -2.34 5.35
N LEU A 121 -14.48 -1.43 5.88
CA LEU A 121 -13.79 -1.59 7.17
C LEU A 121 -14.63 -1.15 8.38
N GLY A 122 -15.45 -0.13 8.23
CA GLY A 122 -16.22 0.46 9.35
C GLY A 122 -17.02 -0.57 10.14
N PRO A 123 -17.81 -1.44 9.50
CA PRO A 123 -18.54 -2.50 10.19
C PRO A 123 -17.62 -3.47 10.96
N LEU A 124 -16.52 -3.90 10.34
CA LEU A 124 -15.55 -4.83 10.92
C LEU A 124 -14.85 -4.22 12.15
N LEU A 125 -14.44 -2.97 12.06
CA LEU A 125 -13.84 -2.25 13.18
C LEU A 125 -14.85 -2.05 14.31
N THR A 126 -16.09 -1.74 13.99
CA THR A 126 -17.16 -1.56 15.00
C THR A 126 -17.43 -2.86 15.75
N GLU A 127 -17.45 -4.00 15.06
CA GLU A 127 -17.60 -5.32 15.70
C GLU A 127 -16.42 -5.64 16.61
N PHE A 128 -15.18 -5.46 16.10
CA PHE A 128 -13.96 -5.68 16.87
C PHE A 128 -13.90 -4.86 18.17
N TYR A 129 -14.28 -3.58 18.14
CA TYR A 129 -14.27 -2.71 19.32
C TYR A 129 -15.45 -2.91 20.27
N LYS A 130 -16.49 -3.68 19.88
CA LYS A 130 -17.58 -4.07 20.79
C LYS A 130 -17.23 -5.31 21.58
N GLU A 131 -16.35 -6.16 21.08
CA GLU A 131 -15.95 -7.42 21.73
C GLU A 131 -14.74 -7.24 22.68
N ASN A 132 -14.09 -6.08 22.67
CA ASN A 132 -12.94 -5.72 23.52
C ASN A 132 -13.20 -4.45 24.31
#